data_e544de08313e3bb3953197a67e687fa8
#
_entry.id   e544de08313e3bb3953197a67e687fa8
#
_cell.length_a   1.000
_cell.length_b   1.000
_cell.length_c   1.000
_cell.angle_alpha   90.00
_cell.angle_beta   90.00
_cell.angle_gamma   90.00
#
_symmetry.space_group_name_H-M   'P 1'
#
loop_
_entity.id
_entity.type
_entity.pdbx_description
1 polymer ?
#
loop_
_entity_poly.entity_id
_entity_poly.type
_entity_poly.pdbx_seq_one_letter_code
_entity_poly.pdbx_strand_id
1 'polypeptide(L)'
;MSWGLFTRREFALTSASLLLASQASAQSSRTVPVPGTGLKIERVGDDFEDPEWKYYPNFPKSSDENDERQRLPAGVSKNNRWFEPVMRGQPDLVKRVETPKGGLAGSTGALYLASVYPGIPGSPRGRVEQDDFCANCLEVMGGLIPIAWQPNVITRVYVPVASQWENRIGATFGYRLGVRASHNKKETGRKEEYWPGMFFRTEQKVVEGKPTRTLRVHVRADQYGRDIPGPEIPEPGWYTLGMTCTSNGAVHYYFRPGVEDLADEHRIASHYPYGYRAAQFETFFFNVLARDTGKTWSTPWVVDDAFLYLSNPPRHLLAQQTAETVRE
;
A
#
# COMPACT_ATOMS: atom_id res chain seq x y z
N MET A 1 93.04 -34.41 -4.32
CA MET A 1 92.91 -35.43 -5.40
C MET A 1 91.43 -35.54 -5.77
N SER A 2 91.28 -35.50 -7.07
CA SER A 2 90.16 -36.02 -7.86
C SER A 2 88.88 -35.21 -7.98
N TRP A 3 88.72 -34.71 -9.05
CA TRP A 3 87.75 -34.20 -10.02
C TRP A 3 86.47 -35.04 -10.12
N GLY A 4 85.38 -34.36 -10.37
CA GLY A 4 84.08 -34.93 -10.83
C GLY A 4 83.11 -33.86 -11.31
N LEU A 5 83.22 -33.53 -12.59
CA LEU A 5 82.22 -32.82 -13.36
C LEU A 5 80.87 -33.57 -13.39
N PHE A 6 79.78 -32.94 -13.19
CA PHE A 6 78.52 -33.37 -13.77
C PHE A 6 77.59 -32.23 -14.22
N THR A 7 77.13 -32.46 -15.35
CA THR A 7 76.42 -31.79 -16.38
C THR A 7 75.08 -31.17 -15.95
N ARG A 8 74.78 -30.07 -16.62
CA ARG A 8 73.50 -29.40 -16.69
C ARG A 8 72.41 -30.36 -17.14
N ARG A 9 71.31 -30.44 -16.38
CA ARG A 9 70.04 -30.84 -16.90
C ARG A 9 69.06 -29.73 -16.56
N GLU A 10 68.54 -29.14 -17.61
CA GLU A 10 67.49 -28.17 -17.60
C GLU A 10 66.21 -28.85 -17.05
N PHE A 11 65.70 -28.36 -15.91
CA PHE A 11 64.37 -28.63 -15.50
C PHE A 11 63.53 -27.42 -15.86
N ALA A 12 62.69 -27.59 -16.87
CA ALA A 12 61.66 -26.69 -17.24
C ALA A 12 60.60 -26.69 -16.08
N LEU A 13 60.59 -25.66 -15.28
CA LEU A 13 59.53 -25.39 -14.32
C LEU A 13 58.35 -24.82 -15.06
N THR A 14 57.39 -25.67 -15.38
CA THR A 14 56.04 -25.26 -15.79
C THR A 14 55.37 -24.59 -14.62
N SER A 15 55.34 -23.28 -14.63
CA SER A 15 54.56 -22.47 -13.71
C SER A 15 53.07 -22.65 -14.03
N ALA A 16 52.42 -23.56 -13.34
CA ALA A 16 50.98 -23.65 -13.32
C ALA A 16 50.46 -22.46 -12.51
N SER A 17 50.10 -21.39 -13.19
CA SER A 17 49.37 -20.28 -12.64
C SER A 17 47.96 -20.77 -12.27
N LEU A 18 47.76 -21.11 -11.00
CA LEU A 18 46.43 -21.26 -10.43
C LEU A 18 45.75 -19.89 -10.44
N LEU A 19 44.96 -19.63 -11.48
CA LEU A 19 43.95 -18.62 -11.46
C LEU A 19 42.88 -19.03 -10.41
N LEU A 20 43.09 -18.59 -9.18
CA LEU A 20 42.03 -18.49 -8.20
C LEU A 20 41.02 -17.46 -8.71
N ALA A 21 40.04 -17.93 -9.49
CA ALA A 21 38.85 -17.20 -9.74
C ALA A 21 38.16 -17.03 -8.37
N SER A 22 38.45 -15.90 -7.70
CA SER A 22 37.62 -15.40 -6.62
C SER A 22 36.25 -15.20 -7.23
N GLN A 23 35.34 -16.15 -7.00
CA GLN A 23 33.91 -15.91 -7.11
C GLN A 23 33.60 -14.86 -6.03
N ALA A 24 33.77 -13.60 -6.38
CA ALA A 24 33.06 -12.53 -5.72
C ALA A 24 31.59 -12.88 -5.88
N SER A 25 31.02 -13.53 -4.87
CA SER A 25 29.59 -13.59 -4.70
C SER A 25 29.17 -12.12 -4.69
N ALA A 26 28.75 -11.62 -5.84
CA ALA A 26 28.00 -10.39 -5.92
C ALA A 26 26.77 -10.63 -5.08
N GLN A 27 26.87 -10.27 -3.81
CA GLN A 27 25.76 -10.06 -2.93
C GLN A 27 25.02 -8.89 -3.59
N SER A 28 24.16 -9.23 -4.55
CA SER A 28 23.21 -8.32 -5.12
C SER A 28 22.55 -7.64 -3.92
N SER A 29 22.95 -6.40 -3.68
CA SER A 29 22.20 -5.53 -2.78
C SER A 29 20.80 -5.50 -3.39
N ARG A 30 19.89 -6.34 -2.86
CA ARG A 30 18.53 -6.40 -3.36
C ARG A 30 17.94 -5.03 -3.10
N THR A 31 17.97 -4.18 -4.11
CA THR A 31 17.35 -2.87 -4.08
C THR A 31 15.88 -3.08 -3.74
N VAL A 32 15.38 -2.28 -2.80
CA VAL A 32 13.97 -2.29 -2.45
C VAL A 32 13.19 -1.80 -3.67
N PRO A 33 12.23 -2.58 -4.20
CA PRO A 33 11.45 -2.12 -5.35
C PRO A 33 10.67 -0.85 -5.01
N VAL A 34 10.69 0.10 -5.91
CA VAL A 34 9.90 1.33 -5.80
C VAL A 34 8.45 1.02 -6.14
N PRO A 35 7.46 1.48 -5.36
CA PRO A 35 6.03 1.30 -5.69
C PRO A 35 5.68 1.88 -7.05
N GLY A 36 4.82 1.17 -7.80
CA GLY A 36 4.46 1.52 -9.18
C GLY A 36 5.40 0.93 -10.23
N THR A 37 6.37 0.07 -9.83
CA THR A 37 7.29 -0.58 -10.76
C THR A 37 7.10 -2.09 -10.82
N GLY A 38 7.42 -2.69 -11.97
CA GLY A 38 7.25 -4.10 -12.24
C GLY A 38 6.02 -4.40 -13.09
N LEU A 39 5.49 -5.61 -12.97
CA LEU A 39 4.28 -6.04 -13.68
C LEU A 39 3.04 -5.41 -13.04
N LYS A 40 2.35 -4.52 -13.74
CA LYS A 40 1.04 -4.00 -13.35
C LYS A 40 -0.01 -5.10 -13.47
N ILE A 41 -0.86 -5.25 -12.46
CA ILE A 41 -2.00 -6.16 -12.51
C ILE A 41 -3.23 -5.35 -12.92
N GLU A 42 -3.50 -5.32 -14.23
CA GLU A 42 -4.46 -4.40 -14.86
C GLU A 42 -5.88 -4.43 -14.27
N ARG A 43 -6.31 -5.59 -13.76
CA ARG A 43 -7.65 -5.75 -13.18
C ARG A 43 -7.72 -5.53 -11.66
N VAL A 44 -6.60 -5.13 -11.02
CA VAL A 44 -6.55 -4.82 -9.58
C VAL A 44 -6.29 -3.33 -9.39
N GLY A 45 -7.25 -2.65 -8.80
CA GLY A 45 -7.23 -1.20 -8.69
C GLY A 45 -7.87 -0.52 -9.90
N ASP A 46 -7.77 0.81 -9.97
CA ASP A 46 -8.50 1.59 -10.97
C ASP A 46 -7.85 2.98 -11.17
N ASP A 47 -8.01 3.53 -12.38
CA ASP A 47 -7.73 4.92 -12.74
C ASP A 47 -8.99 5.79 -12.75
N PHE A 48 -10.17 5.17 -12.59
CA PHE A 48 -11.47 5.84 -12.57
C PHE A 48 -11.80 6.64 -13.83
N GLU A 49 -11.16 6.34 -14.98
CA GLU A 49 -11.37 7.07 -16.24
C GLU A 49 -12.67 6.70 -16.95
N ASP A 50 -13.23 5.48 -16.67
CA ASP A 50 -14.55 5.11 -17.23
C ASP A 50 -15.62 6.09 -16.74
N PRO A 51 -16.25 6.91 -17.62
CA PRO A 51 -17.30 7.86 -17.23
C PRO A 51 -18.54 7.16 -16.66
N GLU A 52 -18.72 5.87 -16.97
CA GLU A 52 -19.80 5.03 -16.47
C GLU A 52 -19.41 4.27 -15.19
N TRP A 53 -18.27 4.59 -14.59
CA TRP A 53 -17.84 4.00 -13.34
C TRP A 53 -18.88 4.23 -12.25
N LYS A 54 -19.27 3.15 -11.56
CA LYS A 54 -20.27 3.19 -10.48
C LYS A 54 -19.89 2.23 -9.37
N TYR A 55 -20.29 2.59 -8.18
CA TYR A 55 -20.30 1.72 -7.02
C TYR A 55 -21.76 1.42 -6.64
N TYR A 56 -22.05 0.17 -6.33
CA TYR A 56 -23.35 -0.31 -5.89
C TYR A 56 -23.27 -0.63 -4.39
N PRO A 57 -23.56 0.33 -3.51
CA PRO A 57 -23.50 0.09 -2.08
C PRO A 57 -24.63 -0.85 -1.65
N ASN A 58 -24.37 -1.66 -0.62
CA ASN A 58 -25.42 -2.35 0.12
C ASN A 58 -25.62 -1.67 1.48
N PHE A 59 -26.86 -1.33 1.82
CA PHE A 59 -27.21 -0.72 3.09
C PHE A 59 -28.25 -1.55 3.84
N PRO A 60 -28.14 -1.63 5.20
CA PRO A 60 -27.05 -1.08 6.01
C PRO A 60 -25.74 -1.82 5.73
N LYS A 61 -24.60 -1.09 5.73
CA LYS A 61 -23.27 -1.65 5.52
C LYS A 61 -22.89 -2.65 6.61
N SER A 62 -21.94 -3.56 6.30
CA SER A 62 -21.40 -4.54 7.24
C SER A 62 -20.63 -3.88 8.38
N SER A 63 -20.60 -4.51 9.55
CA SER A 63 -19.91 -4.03 10.75
C SER A 63 -19.55 -5.18 11.69
N ASP A 64 -18.96 -6.27 11.15
CA ASP A 64 -18.64 -7.48 11.93
C ASP A 64 -17.79 -7.17 13.16
N GLU A 65 -16.80 -6.28 13.01
CA GLU A 65 -15.93 -5.87 14.11
C GLU A 65 -16.65 -5.12 15.24
N ASN A 66 -17.68 -4.35 14.92
CA ASN A 66 -18.34 -3.46 15.88
C ASN A 66 -19.68 -3.99 16.41
N ASP A 67 -20.48 -4.68 15.60
CA ASP A 67 -21.78 -5.21 15.99
C ASP A 67 -22.00 -6.69 15.63
N GLU A 68 -20.93 -7.38 15.21
CA GLU A 68 -20.93 -8.80 14.85
C GLU A 68 -21.90 -9.13 13.70
N ARG A 69 -22.17 -8.17 12.80
CA ARG A 69 -23.10 -8.34 11.68
C ARG A 69 -22.42 -8.18 10.33
N GLN A 70 -22.32 -9.31 9.63
CA GLN A 70 -22.03 -9.32 8.21
C GLN A 70 -23.33 -9.15 7.42
N ARG A 71 -23.41 -8.13 6.56
CA ARG A 71 -24.60 -7.84 5.76
C ARG A 71 -24.28 -8.10 4.30
N LEU A 72 -24.79 -9.20 3.79
CA LEU A 72 -24.58 -9.63 2.42
C LEU A 72 -25.84 -9.42 1.57
N PRO A 73 -25.69 -9.21 0.24
CA PRO A 73 -24.42 -9.11 -0.51
C PRO A 73 -23.63 -7.86 -0.11
N ALA A 74 -22.29 -7.93 -0.20
CA ALA A 74 -21.44 -6.77 0.01
C ALA A 74 -21.60 -5.77 -1.15
N GLY A 75 -21.35 -4.47 -0.87
CA GLY A 75 -21.25 -3.46 -1.90
C GLY A 75 -20.08 -3.74 -2.87
N VAL A 76 -20.26 -3.42 -4.16
CA VAL A 76 -19.25 -3.72 -5.20
C VAL A 76 -19.26 -2.66 -6.30
N SER A 77 -18.09 -2.39 -6.92
CA SER A 77 -18.00 -1.54 -8.11
C SER A 77 -18.50 -2.27 -9.36
N LYS A 78 -19.04 -1.51 -10.34
CA LYS A 78 -19.53 -2.02 -11.63
C LYS A 78 -18.51 -2.93 -12.34
N ASN A 79 -17.23 -2.60 -12.24
CA ASN A 79 -16.14 -3.36 -12.86
C ASN A 79 -15.56 -4.46 -11.96
N ASN A 80 -16.17 -4.72 -10.79
CA ASN A 80 -15.76 -5.72 -9.80
C ASN A 80 -14.32 -5.56 -9.25
N ARG A 81 -13.72 -4.37 -9.36
CA ARG A 81 -12.36 -4.10 -8.87
C ARG A 81 -12.32 -3.65 -7.42
N TRP A 82 -13.45 -3.22 -6.85
CA TRP A 82 -13.58 -2.70 -5.50
C TRP A 82 -14.81 -3.27 -4.80
N PHE A 83 -14.67 -3.52 -3.51
CA PHE A 83 -15.75 -4.11 -2.71
C PHE A 83 -15.77 -3.60 -1.27
N GLU A 84 -16.92 -3.78 -0.62
CA GLU A 84 -17.14 -3.58 0.80
C GLU A 84 -16.62 -4.78 1.60
N PRO A 85 -15.63 -4.62 2.51
CA PRO A 85 -15.23 -5.70 3.40
C PRO A 85 -16.25 -5.90 4.53
N VAL A 86 -16.44 -7.15 4.96
CA VAL A 86 -17.45 -7.50 5.96
C VAL A 86 -17.09 -7.07 7.38
N MET A 87 -15.80 -6.92 7.68
CA MET A 87 -15.31 -6.52 9.00
C MET A 87 -15.70 -5.08 9.35
N ARG A 88 -15.55 -4.19 8.39
CA ARG A 88 -15.92 -2.78 8.47
C ARG A 88 -16.49 -2.39 7.13
N GLY A 89 -17.68 -1.84 7.12
CA GLY A 89 -18.38 -1.53 5.89
C GLY A 89 -17.70 -0.43 5.06
N GLN A 90 -18.25 -0.22 3.87
CA GLN A 90 -17.81 0.80 2.94
C GLN A 90 -18.08 2.23 3.45
N PRO A 91 -17.38 3.25 2.93
CA PRO A 91 -17.77 4.66 3.12
C PRO A 91 -19.23 4.90 2.66
N ASP A 92 -19.94 5.80 3.34
CA ASP A 92 -21.35 6.10 3.02
C ASP A 92 -21.52 6.71 1.62
N LEU A 93 -20.48 7.37 1.11
CA LEU A 93 -20.45 7.96 -0.20
C LEU A 93 -19.19 7.54 -0.96
N VAL A 94 -19.39 6.75 -2.00
CA VAL A 94 -18.37 6.28 -2.93
C VAL A 94 -18.83 6.62 -4.33
N LYS A 95 -18.12 7.52 -5.03
CA LYS A 95 -18.49 7.94 -6.38
C LYS A 95 -17.31 8.44 -7.19
N ARG A 96 -17.39 8.30 -8.51
CA ARG A 96 -16.52 8.99 -9.43
C ARG A 96 -16.81 10.49 -9.41
N VAL A 97 -15.78 11.30 -9.46
CA VAL A 97 -15.82 12.76 -9.62
C VAL A 97 -14.85 13.19 -10.71
N GLU A 98 -14.98 14.42 -11.20
CA GLU A 98 -13.93 15.02 -12.03
C GLU A 98 -12.61 15.10 -11.25
N THR A 99 -11.51 14.81 -11.92
CA THR A 99 -10.18 14.89 -11.30
C THR A 99 -9.91 16.30 -10.80
N PRO A 100 -9.65 16.51 -9.51
CA PRO A 100 -9.28 17.80 -8.98
C PRO A 100 -8.06 18.39 -9.70
N LYS A 101 -8.02 19.71 -9.83
CA LYS A 101 -6.93 20.44 -10.50
C LYS A 101 -5.56 19.99 -10.00
N GLY A 102 -4.62 19.78 -10.90
CA GLY A 102 -3.25 19.33 -10.61
C GLY A 102 -3.12 17.81 -10.50
N GLY A 103 -4.16 17.05 -10.88
CA GLY A 103 -4.09 15.60 -11.05
C GLY A 103 -3.19 15.17 -12.21
N LEU A 104 -3.12 13.87 -12.45
CA LEU A 104 -2.33 13.30 -13.55
C LEU A 104 -2.72 13.90 -14.90
N ALA A 105 -1.74 14.09 -15.75
CA ALA A 105 -1.97 14.63 -17.08
C ALA A 105 -2.91 13.69 -17.87
N GLY A 106 -4.03 14.24 -18.34
CA GLY A 106 -5.06 13.48 -19.07
C GLY A 106 -6.09 12.79 -18.20
N SER A 107 -5.92 12.74 -16.86
CA SER A 107 -6.95 12.20 -15.98
C SER A 107 -8.21 13.08 -16.00
N THR A 108 -9.36 12.45 -16.18
CA THR A 108 -10.70 13.05 -16.20
C THR A 108 -11.57 12.61 -15.05
N GLY A 109 -11.17 11.56 -14.34
CA GLY A 109 -11.92 10.92 -13.27
C GLY A 109 -11.10 10.48 -12.11
N ALA A 110 -11.65 10.63 -10.90
CA ALA A 110 -11.06 10.18 -9.64
C ALA A 110 -12.15 9.68 -8.70
N LEU A 111 -11.78 8.94 -7.68
CA LEU A 111 -12.70 8.37 -6.71
C LEU A 111 -12.86 9.28 -5.49
N TYR A 112 -14.09 9.67 -5.19
CA TYR A 112 -14.47 10.43 -3.99
C TYR A 112 -14.99 9.48 -2.90
N LEU A 113 -14.48 9.63 -1.68
CA LEU A 113 -14.82 8.85 -0.50
C LEU A 113 -15.18 9.77 0.67
N ALA A 114 -16.33 9.54 1.30
CA ALA A 114 -16.72 10.23 2.54
C ALA A 114 -17.69 9.39 3.36
N SER A 115 -17.72 9.63 4.68
CA SER A 115 -18.63 8.96 5.63
C SER A 115 -19.29 9.94 6.59
N VAL A 116 -20.54 9.70 6.92
CA VAL A 116 -21.30 10.38 7.96
C VAL A 116 -21.71 9.43 9.09
N TYR A 117 -21.76 8.14 8.79
CA TYR A 117 -22.02 7.05 9.72
C TYR A 117 -20.90 6.01 9.70
N PRO A 118 -19.64 6.38 10.03
CA PRO A 118 -18.59 5.38 10.10
C PRO A 118 -18.88 4.37 11.23
N GLY A 119 -18.43 3.14 11.06
CA GLY A 119 -18.62 2.10 12.06
C GLY A 119 -19.99 1.44 12.04
N ILE A 120 -20.81 1.56 13.09
CA ILE A 120 -22.10 0.87 13.20
C ILE A 120 -23.22 1.68 12.53
N PRO A 121 -23.82 1.16 11.45
CA PRO A 121 -24.89 1.86 10.75
C PRO A 121 -26.10 2.13 11.63
N GLY A 122 -26.55 3.39 11.68
CA GLY A 122 -27.73 3.82 12.41
C GLY A 122 -27.62 3.80 13.95
N SER A 123 -26.42 3.53 14.49
CA SER A 123 -26.16 3.49 15.94
C SER A 123 -24.93 4.31 16.31
N PRO A 124 -24.96 5.65 16.13
CA PRO A 124 -23.80 6.49 16.41
C PRO A 124 -23.38 6.41 17.88
N ARG A 125 -22.09 6.20 18.10
CA ARG A 125 -21.48 6.08 19.45
C ARG A 125 -20.69 7.31 19.87
N GLY A 126 -20.54 8.29 18.97
CA GLY A 126 -19.83 9.55 19.22
C GLY A 126 -18.30 9.42 19.30
N ARG A 127 -17.74 8.25 19.02
CA ARG A 127 -16.30 7.99 18.96
C ARG A 127 -15.78 8.01 17.53
N VAL A 128 -14.47 7.96 17.36
CA VAL A 128 -13.87 7.83 16.02
C VAL A 128 -13.99 6.38 15.58
N GLU A 129 -14.61 6.19 14.43
CA GLU A 129 -14.75 4.91 13.74
C GLU A 129 -14.17 5.02 12.33
N GLN A 130 -14.08 3.90 11.63
CA GLN A 130 -13.60 3.87 10.24
C GLN A 130 -14.49 3.00 9.37
N ASP A 131 -14.52 3.37 8.10
CA ASP A 131 -15.04 2.57 7.00
C ASP A 131 -13.90 2.18 6.06
N ASP A 132 -14.00 1.01 5.47
CA ASP A 132 -12.95 0.43 4.62
C ASP A 132 -13.46 0.26 3.19
N PHE A 133 -12.59 0.48 2.21
CA PHE A 133 -12.87 0.31 0.80
C PHE A 133 -11.74 -0.48 0.14
N CYS A 134 -12.01 -1.74 -0.22
CA CYS A 134 -10.99 -2.74 -0.54
C CYS A 134 -10.87 -3.01 -2.04
N ALA A 135 -9.62 -3.14 -2.53
CA ALA A 135 -9.34 -3.64 -3.88
C ALA A 135 -9.54 -5.16 -3.95
N ASN A 136 -10.17 -5.64 -5.03
CA ASN A 136 -10.51 -7.05 -5.20
C ASN A 136 -9.31 -7.88 -5.70
N CYS A 137 -8.23 -7.93 -4.89
CA CYS A 137 -7.01 -8.66 -5.26
C CYS A 137 -7.19 -10.17 -5.24
N LEU A 138 -7.89 -10.71 -4.23
CA LEU A 138 -8.02 -12.17 -4.05
C LEU A 138 -8.74 -12.84 -5.21
N GLU A 139 -9.84 -12.27 -5.66
CA GLU A 139 -10.62 -12.84 -6.78
C GLU A 139 -9.82 -12.76 -8.09
N VAL A 140 -9.22 -11.61 -8.37
CA VAL A 140 -8.45 -11.39 -9.60
C VAL A 140 -7.23 -12.31 -9.67
N MET A 141 -6.52 -12.49 -8.55
CA MET A 141 -5.29 -13.30 -8.48
C MET A 141 -5.57 -14.79 -8.20
N GLY A 142 -6.83 -15.16 -7.94
CA GLY A 142 -7.20 -16.53 -7.59
C GLY A 142 -6.68 -16.97 -6.21
N GLY A 143 -6.35 -16.02 -5.32
CA GLY A 143 -5.87 -16.28 -3.97
C GLY A 143 -4.85 -15.28 -3.45
N LEU A 144 -4.23 -15.63 -2.32
CA LEU A 144 -3.22 -14.82 -1.66
C LEU A 144 -1.92 -14.73 -2.49
N ILE A 145 -1.36 -13.54 -2.59
CA ILE A 145 -0.13 -13.27 -3.34
C ILE A 145 1.09 -13.56 -2.46
N PRO A 146 2.00 -14.47 -2.85
CA PRO A 146 3.24 -14.70 -2.11
C PRO A 146 4.11 -13.42 -2.02
N ILE A 147 4.63 -13.10 -0.84
CA ILE A 147 5.53 -11.94 -0.67
C ILE A 147 6.82 -12.07 -1.51
N ALA A 148 7.20 -13.29 -1.88
CA ALA A 148 8.32 -13.52 -2.81
C ALA A 148 8.12 -12.86 -4.19
N TRP A 149 6.88 -12.56 -4.59
CA TRP A 149 6.58 -11.84 -5.82
C TRP A 149 6.75 -10.33 -5.67
N GLN A 150 7.08 -9.86 -4.47
CA GLN A 150 7.31 -8.46 -4.11
C GLN A 150 6.15 -7.54 -4.54
N PRO A 151 4.93 -7.80 -4.01
CA PRO A 151 3.79 -6.92 -4.30
C PRO A 151 4.07 -5.51 -3.82
N ASN A 152 3.70 -4.57 -4.64
CA ASN A 152 3.76 -3.15 -4.31
C ASN A 152 2.53 -2.43 -4.85
N VAL A 153 2.16 -1.36 -4.17
CA VAL A 153 0.94 -0.60 -4.46
C VAL A 153 1.24 0.90 -4.47
N ILE A 154 0.59 1.61 -5.37
CA ILE A 154 0.70 3.06 -5.51
C ILE A 154 -0.70 3.68 -5.60
N THR A 155 -0.85 4.92 -5.17
CA THR A 155 -2.05 5.74 -5.38
C THR A 155 -1.71 7.21 -5.30
N ARG A 156 -2.57 8.07 -5.88
CA ARG A 156 -2.57 9.52 -5.72
C ARG A 156 -3.73 9.90 -4.81
N VAL A 157 -3.47 10.78 -3.86
CA VAL A 157 -4.48 11.25 -2.90
C VAL A 157 -4.52 12.76 -2.92
N TYR A 158 -5.71 13.31 -3.14
CA TYR A 158 -5.93 14.75 -3.07
C TYR A 158 -6.32 15.15 -1.64
N VAL A 159 -5.52 16.01 -1.06
CA VAL A 159 -5.77 16.60 0.26
C VAL A 159 -6.59 17.88 0.07
N PRO A 160 -7.82 17.95 0.60
CA PRO A 160 -8.66 19.13 0.46
C PRO A 160 -8.15 20.29 1.33
N VAL A 161 -8.64 21.49 1.05
CA VAL A 161 -8.35 22.68 1.87
C VAL A 161 -8.81 22.50 3.32
N ALA A 162 -8.09 23.10 4.28
CA ALA A 162 -8.32 22.89 5.72
C ALA A 162 -9.74 23.22 6.20
N SER A 163 -10.47 24.09 5.49
CA SER A 163 -11.88 24.41 5.78
C SER A 163 -12.83 23.24 5.52
N GLN A 164 -12.44 22.26 4.73
CA GLN A 164 -13.21 21.04 4.44
C GLN A 164 -12.88 19.88 5.38
N TRP A 165 -11.84 20.04 6.23
CA TRP A 165 -11.48 18.97 7.15
C TRP A 165 -12.51 18.83 8.27
N GLU A 166 -12.84 17.59 8.62
CA GLU A 166 -13.60 17.32 9.84
C GLU A 166 -12.92 18.02 11.04
N ASN A 167 -13.73 18.68 11.89
CA ASN A 167 -13.20 19.44 13.01
C ASN A 167 -12.80 18.56 14.19
N ARG A 168 -11.73 17.81 14.04
CA ARG A 168 -11.14 16.98 15.11
C ARG A 168 -9.64 16.78 14.89
N ILE A 169 -8.97 16.26 15.91
CA ILE A 169 -7.59 15.80 15.87
C ILE A 169 -7.56 14.26 15.73
N GLY A 170 -6.58 13.74 15.04
CA GLY A 170 -6.36 12.30 14.85
C GLY A 170 -6.42 11.84 13.39
N ALA A 171 -6.39 10.52 13.18
CA ALA A 171 -6.40 9.95 11.83
C ALA A 171 -7.72 10.26 11.11
N THR A 172 -7.64 10.65 9.84
CA THR A 172 -8.78 11.04 8.98
C THR A 172 -8.87 10.21 7.72
N PHE A 173 -7.74 9.68 7.26
CA PHE A 173 -7.61 8.83 6.10
C PHE A 173 -6.53 7.80 6.33
N GLY A 174 -6.65 6.63 5.71
CA GLY A 174 -5.65 5.59 5.69
C GLY A 174 -5.51 4.95 4.32
N TYR A 175 -4.28 4.62 3.94
CA TYR A 175 -3.94 3.76 2.81
C TYR A 175 -3.17 2.57 3.36
N ARG A 176 -3.73 1.37 3.25
CA ARG A 176 -3.26 0.21 3.99
C ARG A 176 -3.16 -1.04 3.13
N LEU A 177 -2.38 -2.01 3.63
CA LEU A 177 -2.29 -3.37 3.09
C LEU A 177 -2.98 -4.36 4.04
N GLY A 178 -3.66 -5.36 3.48
CA GLY A 178 -3.99 -6.59 4.16
C GLY A 178 -2.88 -7.61 3.89
N VAL A 179 -2.18 -8.05 4.91
CA VAL A 179 -1.09 -9.03 4.82
C VAL A 179 -1.18 -10.08 5.89
N ARG A 180 -0.62 -11.26 5.63
CA ARG A 180 -0.55 -12.37 6.59
C ARG A 180 0.89 -12.65 6.98
N ALA A 181 1.12 -12.83 8.28
CA ALA A 181 2.44 -13.10 8.84
C ALA A 181 2.96 -14.50 8.49
N SER A 182 4.28 -14.65 8.42
CA SER A 182 4.94 -15.93 8.21
C SER A 182 4.82 -16.88 9.42
N HIS A 183 4.68 -16.33 10.62
CA HIS A 183 4.60 -17.07 11.88
C HIS A 183 3.39 -16.64 12.69
N ASN A 184 2.83 -17.59 13.40
CA ASN A 184 1.73 -17.35 14.32
C ASN A 184 2.31 -17.14 15.73
N LYS A 185 2.04 -16.00 16.35
CA LYS A 185 2.39 -15.76 17.77
C LYS A 185 1.47 -16.51 18.73
N LYS A 186 0.33 -17.00 18.23
CA LYS A 186 -0.64 -17.79 18.99
C LYS A 186 -0.67 -19.22 18.44
N GLU A 187 -0.74 -20.22 19.27
CA GLU A 187 -0.79 -21.65 18.92
C GLU A 187 -2.03 -22.09 18.13
N THR A 188 -2.76 -21.15 17.52
CA THR A 188 -4.04 -21.41 16.82
C THR A 188 -3.90 -21.98 15.42
N GLY A 189 -2.69 -22.13 14.88
CA GLY A 189 -2.44 -22.67 13.53
C GLY A 189 -2.84 -21.74 12.38
N ARG A 190 -3.51 -20.61 12.62
CA ARG A 190 -3.83 -19.62 11.60
C ARG A 190 -2.73 -18.57 11.50
N LYS A 191 -2.36 -18.19 10.28
CA LYS A 191 -1.43 -17.08 10.05
C LYS A 191 -2.10 -15.79 10.54
N GLU A 192 -1.36 -15.02 11.33
CA GLU A 192 -1.84 -13.74 11.85
C GLU A 192 -2.02 -12.74 10.69
N GLU A 193 -3.20 -12.17 10.60
CA GLU A 193 -3.54 -11.11 9.68
C GLU A 193 -3.24 -9.76 10.32
N TYR A 194 -2.63 -8.83 9.58
CA TYR A 194 -2.31 -7.51 10.08
C TYR A 194 -2.28 -6.46 8.94
N TRP A 195 -2.35 -5.19 9.32
CA TRP A 195 -2.65 -4.11 8.39
C TRP A 195 -1.65 -2.96 8.48
N PRO A 196 -0.45 -3.09 7.90
CA PRO A 196 0.47 -1.96 7.74
C PRO A 196 -0.16 -0.87 6.89
N GLY A 197 0.24 0.39 7.10
CA GLY A 197 -0.33 1.48 6.31
C GLY A 197 0.23 2.85 6.66
N MET A 198 -0.19 3.81 5.86
CA MET A 198 0.02 5.24 6.07
C MET A 198 -1.31 5.90 6.40
N PHE A 199 -1.28 6.80 7.37
CA PHE A 199 -2.45 7.56 7.81
C PHE A 199 -2.20 9.06 7.67
N PHE A 200 -3.18 9.79 7.19
CA PHE A 200 -3.20 11.24 7.31
C PHE A 200 -3.86 11.59 8.64
N ARG A 201 -3.12 12.29 9.49
CA ARG A 201 -3.57 12.71 10.82
C ARG A 201 -3.56 14.21 10.93
N THR A 202 -4.69 14.76 11.39
CA THR A 202 -4.74 16.14 11.84
C THR A 202 -4.07 16.25 13.21
N GLU A 203 -3.22 17.24 13.36
CA GLU A 203 -2.52 17.59 14.58
C GLU A 203 -2.81 19.06 14.93
N GLN A 204 -2.64 19.42 16.19
CA GLN A 204 -2.72 20.81 16.63
C GLN A 204 -1.32 21.31 16.96
N LYS A 205 -0.94 22.38 16.33
CA LYS A 205 0.31 23.12 16.60
C LYS A 205 0.00 24.56 16.99
N VAL A 206 0.91 25.19 17.71
CA VAL A 206 0.86 26.62 17.93
C VAL A 206 1.75 27.30 16.89
N VAL A 207 1.15 28.06 16.00
CA VAL A 207 1.83 28.84 14.97
C VAL A 207 1.56 30.32 15.28
N GLU A 208 2.62 31.09 15.50
CA GLU A 208 2.52 32.52 15.87
C GLU A 208 1.57 32.79 17.06
N GLY A 209 1.64 31.92 18.07
CA GLY A 209 0.80 32.01 19.28
C GLY A 209 -0.67 31.56 19.11
N LYS A 210 -1.06 31.09 17.91
CA LYS A 210 -2.44 30.65 17.63
C LYS A 210 -2.51 29.14 17.43
N PRO A 211 -3.49 28.43 18.01
CA PRO A 211 -3.74 27.03 17.71
C PRO A 211 -4.10 26.86 16.23
N THR A 212 -3.27 26.13 15.51
CA THR A 212 -3.45 25.86 14.08
C THR A 212 -3.52 24.35 13.86
N ARG A 213 -4.47 23.90 13.05
CA ARG A 213 -4.54 22.50 12.61
C ARG A 213 -3.59 22.29 11.44
N THR A 214 -2.78 21.24 11.56
CA THR A 214 -1.86 20.79 10.51
C THR A 214 -2.18 19.34 10.15
N LEU A 215 -1.68 18.88 9.04
CA LEU A 215 -1.82 17.50 8.58
C LEU A 215 -0.45 16.85 8.47
N ARG A 216 -0.33 15.60 8.90
CA ARG A 216 0.91 14.83 8.85
C ARG A 216 0.64 13.39 8.42
N VAL A 217 1.57 12.82 7.67
CA VAL A 217 1.61 11.38 7.43
C VAL A 217 2.09 10.68 8.70
N HIS A 218 1.40 9.62 9.08
CA HIS A 218 1.85 8.68 10.09
C HIS A 218 1.93 7.29 9.47
N VAL A 219 2.95 6.54 9.85
CA VAL A 219 3.19 5.18 9.33
C VAL A 219 2.91 4.17 10.43
N ARG A 220 2.00 3.23 10.22
CA ARG A 220 1.77 2.11 11.15
C ARG A 220 2.86 1.07 10.96
N ALA A 221 3.94 1.23 11.68
CA ALA A 221 5.18 0.57 11.37
C ALA A 221 5.93 -0.01 12.56
N ASP A 222 5.71 0.44 13.80
CA ASP A 222 6.49 -0.06 14.92
C ASP A 222 6.12 -1.52 15.28
N GLN A 223 6.98 -2.17 16.06
CA GLN A 223 6.81 -3.57 16.47
C GLN A 223 5.57 -3.83 17.36
N TYR A 224 4.92 -2.79 17.85
CA TYR A 224 3.69 -2.88 18.66
C TYR A 224 2.45 -2.43 17.87
N GLY A 225 2.59 -2.08 16.59
CA GLY A 225 1.51 -1.58 15.76
C GLY A 225 1.16 -0.12 16.03
N ARG A 226 2.06 0.67 16.64
CA ARG A 226 1.87 2.11 16.86
C ARG A 226 2.28 2.89 15.62
N ASP A 227 1.68 4.07 15.50
CA ASP A 227 1.98 4.98 14.40
C ASP A 227 3.26 5.78 14.69
N ILE A 228 4.15 5.85 13.71
CA ILE A 228 5.37 6.65 13.73
C ILE A 228 5.11 7.91 12.90
N PRO A 229 5.40 9.12 13.43
CA PRO A 229 5.26 10.35 12.66
C PRO A 229 6.19 10.37 11.44
N GLY A 230 5.64 10.72 10.30
CA GLY A 230 6.33 10.95 9.03
C GLY A 230 6.32 12.41 8.62
N PRO A 231 6.41 12.71 7.31
CA PRO A 231 6.42 14.07 6.78
C PRO A 231 5.13 14.85 7.09
N GLU A 232 5.25 16.15 7.22
CA GLU A 232 4.11 17.07 7.23
C GLU A 232 3.52 17.20 5.83
N ILE A 233 2.23 17.51 5.77
CA ILE A 233 1.48 17.86 4.56
C ILE A 233 1.18 19.37 4.68
N PRO A 234 2.03 20.25 4.11
CA PRO A 234 1.92 21.68 4.36
C PRO A 234 0.78 22.33 3.57
N GLU A 235 0.46 21.80 2.39
CA GLU A 235 -0.46 22.43 1.45
C GLU A 235 -1.54 21.44 0.98
N PRO A 236 -2.76 21.94 0.66
CA PRO A 236 -3.75 21.14 -0.05
C PRO A 236 -3.26 20.80 -1.44
N GLY A 237 -3.72 19.68 -1.99
CA GLY A 237 -3.34 19.23 -3.34
C GLY A 237 -3.01 17.76 -3.38
N TRP A 238 -2.38 17.33 -4.45
CA TRP A 238 -2.08 15.93 -4.71
C TRP A 238 -0.80 15.45 -4.03
N TYR A 239 -0.84 14.20 -3.59
CA TYR A 239 0.29 13.49 -3.00
C TYR A 239 0.30 12.05 -3.50
N THR A 240 1.48 11.56 -3.87
CA THR A 240 1.67 10.16 -4.27
C THR A 240 2.15 9.34 -3.08
N LEU A 241 1.43 8.25 -2.80
CA LEU A 241 1.71 7.29 -1.75
C LEU A 241 2.01 5.92 -2.35
N GLY A 242 2.90 5.17 -1.74
CA GLY A 242 3.15 3.79 -2.15
C GLY A 242 3.70 2.93 -1.02
N MET A 243 3.48 1.64 -1.13
CA MET A 243 4.03 0.65 -0.21
C MET A 243 4.56 -0.55 -0.99
N THR A 244 5.68 -1.09 -0.54
CA THR A 244 6.30 -2.29 -1.13
C THR A 244 6.57 -3.31 -0.05
N CYS A 245 6.24 -4.58 -0.33
CA CYS A 245 6.68 -5.71 0.48
C CYS A 245 7.90 -6.37 -0.15
N THR A 246 8.98 -6.53 0.61
CA THR A 246 10.17 -7.25 0.14
C THR A 246 10.16 -8.71 0.58
N SER A 247 10.90 -9.57 -0.12
CA SER A 247 10.92 -11.03 0.09
C SER A 247 11.31 -11.45 1.51
N ASN A 248 11.97 -10.59 2.29
CA ASN A 248 12.27 -10.81 3.71
C ASN A 248 11.09 -10.47 4.64
N GLY A 249 9.95 -10.04 4.09
CA GLY A 249 8.73 -9.70 4.82
C GLY A 249 8.71 -8.30 5.43
N ALA A 250 9.66 -7.43 5.06
CA ALA A 250 9.60 -6.01 5.46
C ALA A 250 8.61 -5.24 4.59
N VAL A 251 8.03 -4.19 5.16
CA VAL A 251 7.17 -3.22 4.46
C VAL A 251 7.90 -1.88 4.39
N HIS A 252 7.93 -1.30 3.19
CA HIS A 252 8.57 -0.03 2.90
C HIS A 252 7.51 0.97 2.46
N TYR A 253 7.59 2.19 2.95
CA TYR A 253 6.60 3.24 2.80
C TYR A 253 7.19 4.41 2.05
N TYR A 254 6.47 4.90 1.06
CA TYR A 254 6.88 6.00 0.19
C TYR A 254 5.85 7.10 0.16
N PHE A 255 6.31 8.33 0.14
CA PHE A 255 5.46 9.50 0.12
C PHE A 255 6.16 10.68 -0.56
N ARG A 256 5.44 11.39 -1.42
CA ARG A 256 5.92 12.64 -2.00
C ARG A 256 4.75 13.59 -2.30
N PRO A 257 4.98 14.93 -2.32
CA PRO A 257 4.07 15.89 -2.94
C PRO A 257 3.97 15.68 -4.46
N GLY A 258 2.80 16.01 -5.03
CA GLY A 258 2.54 15.92 -6.46
C GLY A 258 2.03 14.55 -6.89
N VAL A 259 1.82 14.40 -8.21
CA VAL A 259 1.23 13.22 -8.85
C VAL A 259 2.25 12.32 -9.55
N GLU A 260 3.51 12.78 -9.65
CA GLU A 260 4.54 12.08 -10.37
C GLU A 260 4.89 10.77 -9.67
N ASP A 261 5.55 9.86 -10.40
CA ASP A 261 5.96 8.56 -9.90
C ASP A 261 6.93 8.66 -8.73
N LEU A 262 6.91 7.64 -7.90
CA LEU A 262 7.82 7.50 -6.77
C LEU A 262 9.23 7.13 -7.26
N ALA A 263 10.23 7.48 -6.45
CA ALA A 263 11.62 7.07 -6.59
C ALA A 263 12.16 6.62 -5.22
N ASP A 264 13.36 6.06 -5.15
CA ASP A 264 13.90 5.50 -3.90
C ASP A 264 14.08 6.56 -2.80
N GLU A 265 14.39 7.80 -3.16
CA GLU A 265 14.52 8.95 -2.24
C GLU A 265 13.20 9.34 -1.56
N HIS A 266 12.06 8.93 -2.11
CA HIS A 266 10.74 9.18 -1.50
C HIS A 266 10.38 8.17 -0.41
N ARG A 267 11.27 7.23 -0.10
CA ARG A 267 11.07 6.25 0.97
C ARG A 267 11.20 6.89 2.34
N ILE A 268 10.08 6.95 3.06
CA ILE A 268 10.00 7.60 4.38
C ILE A 268 10.20 6.64 5.55
N ALA A 269 9.99 5.33 5.35
CA ALA A 269 10.14 4.32 6.40
C ALA A 269 10.32 2.91 5.83
N SER A 270 10.91 2.02 6.64
CA SER A 270 11.08 0.59 6.34
C SER A 270 11.01 -0.19 7.64
N HIS A 271 10.00 -1.07 7.82
CA HIS A 271 9.75 -1.73 9.09
C HIS A 271 9.17 -3.13 8.96
N TYR A 272 9.12 -3.81 10.10
CA TYR A 272 8.35 -5.03 10.35
C TYR A 272 7.17 -4.67 11.27
N PRO A 273 6.04 -4.19 10.73
CA PRO A 273 4.91 -3.72 11.54
C PRO A 273 4.39 -4.82 12.45
N TYR A 274 4.07 -4.49 13.70
CA TYR A 274 3.66 -5.43 14.76
C TYR A 274 4.74 -6.47 15.11
N GLY A 275 5.97 -6.30 14.63
CA GLY A 275 7.05 -7.27 14.75
C GLY A 275 6.86 -8.51 13.85
N TYR A 276 5.93 -8.47 12.90
CA TYR A 276 5.66 -9.54 11.96
C TYR A 276 6.46 -9.40 10.67
N ARG A 277 6.77 -10.54 10.05
CA ARG A 277 7.25 -10.61 8.66
C ARG A 277 6.09 -10.98 7.77
N ALA A 278 5.81 -10.18 6.76
CA ALA A 278 4.80 -10.51 5.76
C ALA A 278 5.22 -11.77 5.00
N ALA A 279 4.26 -12.67 4.78
CA ALA A 279 4.42 -13.89 4.00
C ALA A 279 3.52 -13.91 2.78
N GLN A 280 2.33 -13.34 2.92
CA GLN A 280 1.31 -13.27 1.87
C GLN A 280 0.67 -11.88 1.90
N PHE A 281 0.38 -11.36 0.71
CA PHE A 281 -0.39 -10.14 0.49
C PHE A 281 -1.81 -10.55 0.09
N GLU A 282 -2.79 -9.86 0.65
CA GLU A 282 -4.21 -10.14 0.42
C GLU A 282 -4.88 -9.05 -0.40
N THR A 283 -4.73 -7.80 0.03
CA THR A 283 -5.37 -6.64 -0.59
C THR A 283 -4.66 -5.34 -0.21
N PHE A 284 -5.04 -4.26 -0.86
CA PHE A 284 -4.85 -2.91 -0.36
C PHE A 284 -6.19 -2.20 -0.27
N PHE A 285 -6.28 -1.19 0.59
CA PHE A 285 -7.54 -0.54 0.86
C PHE A 285 -7.38 0.88 1.41
N PHE A 286 -8.46 1.63 1.28
CA PHE A 286 -8.59 2.95 1.85
C PHE A 286 -9.44 2.89 3.11
N ASN A 287 -9.06 3.68 4.13
CA ASN A 287 -9.90 3.93 5.30
C ASN A 287 -10.39 5.37 5.27
N VAL A 288 -11.67 5.57 5.53
CA VAL A 288 -12.25 6.87 5.85
C VAL A 288 -12.56 6.86 7.34
N LEU A 289 -11.88 7.73 8.11
CA LEU A 289 -12.06 7.81 9.55
C LEU A 289 -12.75 9.11 9.94
N ALA A 290 -13.82 9.01 10.72
CA ALA A 290 -14.56 10.17 11.22
C ALA A 290 -15.14 9.89 12.59
N ARG A 291 -15.63 10.96 13.26
CA ARG A 291 -16.41 10.81 14.47
C ARG A 291 -17.82 10.32 14.11
N ASP A 292 -18.18 9.19 14.64
CA ASP A 292 -19.51 8.60 14.46
C ASP A 292 -20.54 9.38 15.25
N THR A 293 -21.10 10.41 14.64
CA THR A 293 -22.18 11.23 15.18
C THR A 293 -23.47 11.13 14.38
N GLY A 294 -23.41 10.57 13.16
CA GLY A 294 -24.51 10.58 12.21
C GLY A 294 -24.93 11.97 11.73
N LYS A 295 -24.10 12.99 11.96
CA LYS A 295 -24.42 14.40 11.66
C LYS A 295 -23.31 15.13 10.93
N THR A 296 -22.06 14.75 11.17
CA THR A 296 -20.88 15.42 10.65
C THR A 296 -20.19 14.51 9.64
N TRP A 297 -20.02 15.00 8.44
CA TRP A 297 -19.26 14.29 7.43
C TRP A 297 -17.77 14.22 7.77
N SER A 298 -17.13 13.14 7.38
CA SER A 298 -15.68 13.02 7.36
C SER A 298 -15.06 14.11 6.51
N THR A 299 -13.74 14.32 6.63
CA THR A 299 -12.97 14.98 5.58
C THR A 299 -13.23 14.24 4.26
N PRO A 300 -13.56 14.97 3.15
CA PRO A 300 -13.75 14.35 1.85
C PRO A 300 -12.38 13.97 1.25
N TRP A 301 -12.24 12.73 0.83
CA TRP A 301 -11.00 12.25 0.20
C TRP A 301 -11.23 11.95 -1.26
N VAL A 302 -10.25 12.30 -2.09
CA VAL A 302 -10.24 11.91 -3.50
C VAL A 302 -8.98 11.12 -3.75
N VAL A 303 -9.11 9.96 -4.40
CA VAL A 303 -7.99 9.09 -4.74
C VAL A 303 -8.01 8.77 -6.23
N ASP A 304 -6.84 8.53 -6.81
CA ASP A 304 -6.67 8.26 -8.23
C ASP A 304 -5.52 7.28 -8.45
N ASP A 305 -5.53 6.58 -9.60
CA ASP A 305 -4.46 5.65 -10.03
C ASP A 305 -4.00 4.70 -8.93
N ALA A 306 -4.95 4.02 -8.33
CA ALA A 306 -4.67 3.05 -7.27
C ALA A 306 -4.47 1.66 -7.87
N PHE A 307 -3.21 1.17 -7.95
CA PHE A 307 -2.87 -0.08 -8.63
C PHE A 307 -1.91 -0.97 -7.84
N LEU A 308 -2.01 -2.28 -8.13
CA LEU A 308 -1.09 -3.32 -7.69
C LEU A 308 -0.06 -3.63 -8.77
N TYR A 309 1.20 -3.74 -8.34
CA TYR A 309 2.32 -4.20 -9.16
C TYR A 309 3.04 -5.36 -8.48
N LEU A 310 3.72 -6.19 -9.28
CA LEU A 310 4.61 -7.25 -8.82
C LEU A 310 6.01 -7.00 -9.36
N SER A 311 6.98 -6.75 -8.48
CA SER A 311 8.36 -6.49 -8.91
C SER A 311 9.14 -7.78 -9.22
N ASN A 312 8.66 -8.93 -8.74
CA ASN A 312 9.22 -10.25 -9.02
C ASN A 312 8.10 -11.24 -9.39
N PRO A 313 7.36 -11.00 -10.50
CA PRO A 313 6.24 -11.84 -10.90
C PRO A 313 6.68 -13.24 -11.31
N PRO A 314 5.85 -14.28 -11.11
CA PRO A 314 6.11 -15.61 -11.61
C PRO A 314 5.98 -15.66 -13.14
N ARG A 315 6.68 -16.61 -13.78
CA ARG A 315 6.75 -16.71 -15.24
C ARG A 315 5.41 -16.81 -15.94
N HIS A 316 4.42 -17.48 -15.34
CA HIS A 316 3.11 -17.66 -15.96
C HIS A 316 2.35 -16.32 -16.09
N LEU A 317 2.48 -15.38 -15.13
CA LEU A 317 1.86 -14.06 -15.24
C LEU A 317 2.52 -13.20 -16.33
N LEU A 318 3.84 -13.29 -16.47
CA LEU A 318 4.55 -12.60 -17.57
C LEU A 318 4.11 -13.13 -18.94
N ALA A 319 3.91 -14.44 -19.08
CA ALA A 319 3.45 -15.05 -20.31
C ALA A 319 2.00 -14.65 -20.68
N GLN A 320 1.13 -14.49 -19.70
CA GLN A 320 -0.25 -14.02 -19.91
C GLN A 320 -0.29 -12.60 -20.45
N GLN A 321 0.47 -11.68 -19.85
CA GLN A 321 0.56 -10.29 -20.32
C GLN A 321 1.06 -10.18 -21.76
N THR A 322 2.12 -10.95 -22.10
CA THR A 322 2.64 -10.96 -23.47
C THR A 322 1.60 -11.46 -24.48
N ALA A 323 0.76 -12.42 -24.09
CA ALA A 323 -0.30 -12.95 -24.96
C ALA A 323 -1.47 -11.97 -25.12
N GLU A 324 -1.77 -11.14 -24.14
CA GLU A 324 -2.80 -10.09 -24.22
C GLU A 324 -2.32 -8.92 -25.12
N THR A 325 -1.09 -8.45 -24.95
CA THR A 325 -0.51 -7.38 -25.78
C THR A 325 -0.40 -7.73 -27.26
N VAL A 326 -0.29 -9.02 -27.62
CA VAL A 326 -0.25 -9.48 -29.02
C VAL A 326 -1.64 -9.55 -29.67
N ARG A 327 -2.70 -9.52 -28.88
CA ARG A 327 -4.11 -9.60 -29.36
C ARG A 327 -4.79 -8.23 -29.54
N GLU A 328 -4.22 -7.17 -28.99
CA GLU A 328 -4.60 -5.78 -29.21
C GLU A 328 -3.85 -5.19 -30.42
#